data_8f20286c92f3c2b1e1c04f80f34328ad
#
_entry.id   8f20286c92f3c2b1e1c04f80f34328ad
#
_cell.length_a   1.000
_cell.length_b   1.000
_cell.length_c   1.000
_cell.angle_alpha   90.00
_cell.angle_beta   90.00
_cell.angle_gamma   90.00
#
_symmetry.space_group_name_H-M   'P 1'
#
loop_
_entity.id
_entity.type
_entity.pdbx_description
1 polymer ?
#
loop_
_entity_poly.entity_id
_entity_poly.type
_entity_poly.pdbx_seq_one_letter_code
_entity_poly.pdbx_strand_id
1 'polypeptide(L)'
;MTNLPAVALDSTVDPADRASAVDFINRVNLLFDAWDIDAMVEAFLPDSVTYHTHGINRGRAETRRFFQEMYPYSVPGVSRIATNQIVDRDGDDGVIVRYHNLLIRYAPEQTGPKVVRGDVPDGPDDLPAIWVYSAMTDRLRRTEGGWRIFERHIGTTTMNDRLRPAPSRPGFMDPYLPRAASW
;
A
#
# COMPACT_ATOMS: atom_id res chain seq x y z
N MET A 1 -12.24 -5.05 -18.23
CA MET A 1 -12.36 -4.96 -16.76
C MET A 1 -12.45 -6.36 -16.23
N THR A 2 -11.55 -6.75 -15.34
CA THR A 2 -11.64 -8.05 -14.67
C THR A 2 -12.89 -8.04 -13.81
N ASN A 3 -13.76 -9.03 -13.99
CA ASN A 3 -15.02 -9.09 -13.24
C ASN A 3 -14.70 -9.64 -11.84
N LEU A 4 -14.62 -8.74 -10.85
CA LEU A 4 -14.44 -9.15 -9.47
C LEU A 4 -15.75 -9.79 -8.98
N PRO A 5 -15.70 -10.97 -8.31
CA PRO A 5 -16.90 -11.58 -7.75
C PRO A 5 -17.53 -10.68 -6.68
N ALA A 6 -18.83 -10.81 -6.47
CA ALA A 6 -19.52 -10.13 -5.39
C ALA A 6 -18.97 -10.57 -4.01
N VAL A 7 -19.16 -9.73 -3.00
CA VAL A 7 -18.86 -10.09 -1.61
C VAL A 7 -19.85 -11.16 -1.15
N ALA A 8 -19.33 -12.28 -0.65
CA ALA A 8 -20.16 -13.32 -0.04
C ALA A 8 -20.50 -12.96 1.43
N LEU A 9 -21.68 -13.39 1.89
CA LEU A 9 -22.04 -13.24 3.30
C LEU A 9 -21.24 -14.17 4.20
N ASP A 10 -20.96 -15.39 3.70
CA ASP A 10 -20.18 -16.39 4.40
C ASP A 10 -18.88 -16.67 3.67
N SER A 11 -17.78 -16.71 4.42
CA SER A 11 -16.47 -17.07 3.87
C SER A 11 -16.24 -18.58 3.98
N THR A 12 -15.87 -19.19 2.87
CA THR A 12 -15.44 -20.60 2.80
C THR A 12 -13.92 -20.77 2.91
N VAL A 13 -13.21 -19.70 3.22
CA VAL A 13 -11.74 -19.70 3.36
C VAL A 13 -11.35 -20.34 4.69
N ASP A 14 -10.38 -21.23 4.66
CA ASP A 14 -9.81 -21.82 5.86
C ASP A 14 -9.31 -20.71 6.82
N PRO A 15 -9.54 -20.84 8.15
CA PRO A 15 -9.13 -19.83 9.11
C PRO A 15 -7.64 -19.48 9.09
N ALA A 16 -6.76 -20.46 8.84
CA ALA A 16 -5.31 -20.21 8.74
C ALA A 16 -4.95 -19.41 7.48
N ASP A 17 -5.61 -19.73 6.36
CA ASP A 17 -5.45 -18.97 5.12
C ASP A 17 -5.95 -17.54 5.27
N ARG A 18 -7.11 -17.37 5.91
CA ARG A 18 -7.65 -16.05 6.23
C ARG A 18 -6.67 -15.24 7.07
N ALA A 19 -6.20 -15.80 8.19
CA ALA A 19 -5.29 -15.12 9.10
C ALA A 19 -3.98 -14.74 8.40
N SER A 20 -3.38 -15.65 7.64
CA SER A 20 -2.13 -15.40 6.93
C SER A 20 -2.27 -14.41 5.76
N ALA A 21 -3.41 -14.38 5.07
CA ALA A 21 -3.67 -13.40 4.02
C ALA A 21 -3.85 -11.98 4.61
N VAL A 22 -4.56 -11.85 5.73
CA VAL A 22 -4.71 -10.58 6.45
C VAL A 22 -3.35 -10.08 6.94
N ASP A 23 -2.55 -10.95 7.58
CA ASP A 23 -1.19 -10.60 8.04
C ASP A 23 -0.33 -10.16 6.86
N PHE A 24 -0.39 -10.84 5.73
CA PHE A 24 0.35 -10.47 4.52
C PHE A 24 0.02 -9.05 4.04
N ILE A 25 -1.26 -8.67 3.97
CA ILE A 25 -1.67 -7.32 3.57
C ILE A 25 -1.15 -6.26 4.55
N ASN A 26 -1.21 -6.55 5.86
CA ASN A 26 -0.69 -5.65 6.88
C ASN A 26 0.82 -5.47 6.75
N ARG A 27 1.57 -6.54 6.50
CA ARG A 27 3.03 -6.48 6.25
C ARG A 27 3.35 -5.67 5.00
N VAL A 28 2.61 -5.85 3.92
CA VAL A 28 2.79 -5.05 2.69
C VAL A 28 2.65 -3.56 3.00
N ASN A 29 1.65 -3.15 3.78
CA ASN A 29 1.50 -1.75 4.20
C ASN A 29 2.68 -1.25 5.03
N LEU A 30 3.19 -2.04 5.96
CA LEU A 30 4.39 -1.69 6.75
C LEU A 30 5.65 -1.58 5.87
N LEU A 31 5.79 -2.41 4.83
CA LEU A 31 6.91 -2.28 3.88
C LEU A 31 6.85 -0.95 3.13
N PHE A 32 5.64 -0.48 2.77
CA PHE A 32 5.47 0.85 2.19
C PHE A 32 5.87 1.96 3.17
N ASP A 33 5.51 1.84 4.45
CA ASP A 33 5.86 2.83 5.46
C ASP A 33 7.37 2.85 5.75
N ALA A 34 8.02 1.68 5.68
CA ALA A 34 9.47 1.53 5.81
C ALA A 34 10.24 1.90 4.55
N TRP A 35 9.56 2.08 3.42
CA TRP A 35 10.15 2.32 2.09
C TRP A 35 11.13 1.25 1.64
N ASP A 36 10.86 -0.01 1.97
CA ASP A 36 11.62 -1.14 1.47
C ASP A 36 11.11 -1.54 0.07
N ILE A 37 11.61 -0.84 -0.95
CA ILE A 37 11.17 -1.04 -2.34
C ILE A 37 11.39 -2.47 -2.81
N ASP A 38 12.48 -3.11 -2.42
CA ASP A 38 12.77 -4.47 -2.87
C ASP A 38 11.75 -5.44 -2.31
N ALA A 39 11.47 -5.38 -1.02
CA ALA A 39 10.44 -6.19 -0.38
C ALA A 39 9.02 -5.82 -0.86
N MET A 40 8.74 -4.52 -1.10
CA MET A 40 7.47 -4.09 -1.68
C MET A 40 7.21 -4.71 -3.04
N VAL A 41 8.22 -4.74 -3.93
CA VAL A 41 8.13 -5.34 -5.26
C VAL A 41 8.04 -6.86 -5.19
N GLU A 42 8.77 -7.47 -4.25
CA GLU A 42 8.74 -8.93 -4.00
C GLU A 42 7.36 -9.42 -3.54
N ALA A 43 6.57 -8.55 -2.92
CA ALA A 43 5.19 -8.86 -2.53
C ALA A 43 4.26 -9.14 -3.74
N PHE A 44 4.67 -8.78 -4.96
CA PHE A 44 3.92 -9.01 -6.19
C PHE A 44 4.48 -10.21 -6.97
N LEU A 45 3.60 -10.91 -7.71
CA LEU A 45 4.05 -11.91 -8.68
C LEU A 45 4.79 -11.23 -9.85
N PRO A 46 5.70 -11.94 -10.54
CA PRO A 46 6.42 -11.38 -11.68
C PRO A 46 5.54 -10.82 -12.79
N ASP A 47 4.37 -11.43 -12.99
CA ASP A 47 3.35 -11.10 -14.00
C ASP A 47 2.12 -10.40 -13.43
N SER A 48 2.21 -9.87 -12.22
CA SER A 48 1.11 -9.17 -11.54
C SER A 48 0.58 -7.98 -12.32
N VAL A 49 -0.67 -7.62 -12.04
CA VAL A 49 -1.29 -6.42 -12.62
C VAL A 49 -1.86 -5.56 -11.50
N THR A 50 -1.53 -4.27 -11.52
CA THR A 50 -2.13 -3.27 -10.62
C THR A 50 -2.94 -2.27 -11.41
N TYR A 51 -4.24 -2.19 -11.12
CA TYR A 51 -5.15 -1.18 -11.62
C TYR A 51 -5.17 -0.01 -10.64
N HIS A 52 -4.45 1.03 -11.00
CA HIS A 52 -4.31 2.24 -10.19
C HIS A 52 -5.11 3.39 -10.80
N THR A 53 -5.46 4.40 -10.00
CA THR A 53 -6.12 5.64 -10.47
C THR A 53 -5.30 6.39 -11.53
N HIS A 54 -3.97 6.18 -11.57
CA HIS A 54 -3.04 6.79 -12.53
C HIS A 54 -2.70 5.89 -13.74
N GLY A 55 -3.30 4.70 -13.83
CA GLY A 55 -3.05 3.77 -14.94
C GLY A 55 -2.90 2.33 -14.51
N ILE A 56 -2.39 1.51 -15.39
CA ILE A 56 -2.18 0.07 -15.16
C ILE A 56 -0.69 -0.22 -15.15
N ASN A 57 -0.22 -0.89 -14.10
CA ASN A 57 1.16 -1.37 -14.01
C ASN A 57 1.17 -2.90 -14.19
N ARG A 58 2.03 -3.39 -15.09
CA ARG A 58 2.15 -4.81 -15.41
C ARG A 58 3.53 -5.33 -15.04
N GLY A 59 3.53 -6.37 -14.20
CA GLY A 59 4.74 -7.02 -13.73
C GLY A 59 5.57 -6.17 -12.76
N ARG A 60 6.58 -6.80 -12.19
CA ARG A 60 7.45 -6.19 -11.18
C ARG A 60 8.24 -4.98 -11.67
N ALA A 61 8.63 -4.95 -12.96
CA ALA A 61 9.43 -3.86 -13.51
C ALA A 61 8.64 -2.53 -13.54
N GLU A 62 7.40 -2.56 -14.05
CA GLU A 62 6.53 -1.38 -14.05
C GLU A 62 6.10 -0.99 -12.64
N THR A 63 5.81 -1.98 -11.79
CA THR A 63 5.46 -1.76 -10.38
C THR A 63 6.61 -1.04 -9.65
N ARG A 64 7.87 -1.48 -9.85
CA ARG A 64 9.05 -0.82 -9.26
C ARG A 64 9.18 0.62 -9.72
N ARG A 65 9.13 0.84 -11.04
CA ARG A 65 9.22 2.19 -11.60
C ARG A 65 8.13 3.10 -11.02
N PHE A 66 6.89 2.61 -10.98
CA PHE A 66 5.77 3.36 -10.43
C PHE A 66 5.99 3.74 -8.95
N PHE A 67 6.48 2.81 -8.12
CA PHE A 67 6.80 3.12 -6.74
C PHE A 67 7.89 4.19 -6.63
N GLN A 68 8.95 4.08 -7.40
CA GLN A 68 10.05 5.02 -7.39
C GLN A 68 9.68 6.43 -7.85
N GLU A 69 8.77 6.54 -8.81
CA GLU A 69 8.37 7.83 -9.40
C GLU A 69 7.22 8.51 -8.64
N MET A 70 6.23 7.72 -8.18
CA MET A 70 4.97 8.27 -7.67
C MET A 70 4.86 8.27 -6.15
N TYR A 71 5.56 7.36 -5.45
CA TYR A 71 5.41 7.21 -4.01
C TYR A 71 6.43 7.94 -3.12
N PRO A 72 7.56 8.47 -3.59
CA PRO A 72 8.51 9.16 -2.72
C PRO A 72 7.89 10.27 -1.88
N TYR A 73 6.88 10.95 -2.43
CA TYR A 73 6.17 12.04 -1.75
C TYR A 73 5.15 11.58 -0.71
N SER A 74 4.78 10.30 -0.71
CA SER A 74 3.73 9.75 0.14
C SER A 74 4.26 8.86 1.26
N VAL A 75 5.56 8.86 1.50
CA VAL A 75 6.19 8.06 2.56
C VAL A 75 6.50 8.88 3.80
N PRO A 76 7.20 10.04 3.70
CA PRO A 76 7.53 10.81 4.89
C PRO A 76 6.28 11.34 5.60
N GLY A 77 6.17 11.06 6.89
CA GLY A 77 5.07 11.55 7.71
C GLY A 77 3.70 10.92 7.40
N VAL A 78 3.67 9.78 6.71
CA VAL A 78 2.45 9.04 6.36
C VAL A 78 2.56 7.61 6.86
N SER A 79 1.48 7.07 7.40
CA SER A 79 1.33 5.66 7.73
C SER A 79 0.11 5.07 7.04
N ARG A 80 0.19 3.79 6.69
CA ARG A 80 -0.87 3.04 5.99
C ARG A 80 -1.54 2.06 6.92
N ILE A 81 -2.86 2.09 6.93
CA ILE A 81 -3.67 1.21 7.76
C ILE A 81 -4.69 0.49 6.88
N ALA A 82 -4.57 -0.83 6.75
CA ALA A 82 -5.62 -1.66 6.18
C ALA A 82 -6.66 -1.99 7.25
N THR A 83 -7.92 -1.76 6.95
CA THR A 83 -9.03 -2.01 7.89
C THR A 83 -10.23 -2.64 7.18
N ASN A 84 -11.16 -3.22 7.94
CA ASN A 84 -12.34 -3.93 7.42
C ASN A 84 -11.98 -5.04 6.43
N GLN A 85 -10.91 -5.77 6.72
CA GLN A 85 -10.43 -6.84 5.85
C GLN A 85 -11.38 -8.01 5.83
N ILE A 86 -11.85 -8.38 4.65
CA ILE A 86 -12.57 -9.63 4.38
C ILE A 86 -11.81 -10.47 3.38
N VAL A 87 -11.88 -11.77 3.52
CA VAL A 87 -11.15 -12.73 2.69
C VAL A 87 -12.11 -13.75 2.12
N ASP A 88 -12.18 -13.81 0.80
CA ASP A 88 -12.99 -14.75 0.04
C ASP A 88 -12.12 -15.69 -0.80
N ARG A 89 -12.65 -16.84 -1.18
CA ARG A 89 -11.96 -17.79 -2.08
C ARG A 89 -11.84 -17.21 -3.50
N ASP A 90 -10.70 -17.47 -4.15
CA ASP A 90 -10.42 -17.07 -5.53
C ASP A 90 -9.79 -18.23 -6.31
N GLY A 91 -10.64 -19.15 -6.76
CA GLY A 91 -10.20 -20.42 -7.33
C GLY A 91 -9.67 -21.37 -6.27
N ASP A 92 -8.88 -22.35 -6.70
CA ASP A 92 -8.42 -23.44 -5.83
C ASP A 92 -7.22 -23.04 -4.96
N ASP A 93 -6.37 -22.15 -5.45
CA ASP A 93 -5.07 -21.79 -4.83
C ASP A 93 -4.97 -20.33 -4.41
N GLY A 94 -6.06 -19.58 -4.49
CA GLY A 94 -6.04 -18.13 -4.25
C GLY A 94 -7.12 -17.63 -3.31
N VAL A 95 -6.95 -16.39 -2.90
CA VAL A 95 -7.92 -15.62 -2.14
C VAL A 95 -8.03 -14.19 -2.66
N ILE A 96 -9.20 -13.59 -2.43
CA ILE A 96 -9.43 -12.16 -2.62
C ILE A 96 -9.51 -11.51 -1.25
N VAL A 97 -8.67 -10.53 -1.01
CA VAL A 97 -8.74 -9.68 0.20
C VAL A 97 -9.28 -8.31 -0.20
N ARG A 98 -10.41 -7.94 0.40
CA ARG A 98 -11.01 -6.61 0.26
C ARG A 98 -10.84 -5.85 1.56
N TYR A 99 -10.48 -4.58 1.45
CA TYR A 99 -10.23 -3.76 2.63
C TYR A 99 -10.32 -2.27 2.29
N HIS A 100 -10.41 -1.46 3.34
CA HIS A 100 -10.19 -0.03 3.22
C HIS A 100 -8.75 0.29 3.61
N ASN A 101 -8.08 1.05 2.78
CA ASN A 101 -6.73 1.53 3.05
C ASN A 101 -6.78 3.02 3.39
N LEU A 102 -6.34 3.33 4.60
CA LEU A 102 -6.24 4.70 5.11
C LEU A 102 -4.77 5.11 5.09
N LEU A 103 -4.47 6.24 4.46
CA LEU A 103 -3.18 6.90 4.60
C LEU A 103 -3.36 8.02 5.63
N ILE A 104 -2.78 7.84 6.79
CA ILE A 104 -2.78 8.81 7.89
C ILE A 104 -1.54 9.68 7.73
N ARG A 105 -1.72 10.97 7.52
CA ARG A 105 -0.62 11.92 7.64
C ARG A 105 -0.47 12.31 9.10
N TYR A 106 0.70 12.07 9.67
CA TYR A 106 0.98 12.33 11.09
C TYR A 106 2.07 13.37 11.30
N ALA A 107 2.81 13.74 10.25
CA ALA A 107 3.82 14.78 10.30
C ALA A 107 3.92 15.52 8.95
N PRO A 108 4.24 16.82 8.94
CA PRO A 108 4.42 17.56 7.70
C PRO A 108 5.67 17.11 6.92
N GLU A 109 6.73 16.75 7.65
CA GLU A 109 7.99 16.23 7.09
C GLU A 109 8.55 15.16 8.02
N GLN A 110 9.14 14.12 7.47
CA GLN A 110 9.87 13.15 8.28
C GLN A 110 11.33 13.56 8.41
N THR A 111 11.74 13.86 9.63
CA THR A 111 13.13 14.20 9.95
C THR A 111 13.86 13.07 10.69
N GLY A 112 13.53 11.81 10.42
CA GLY A 112 14.06 10.63 11.11
C GLY A 112 13.15 10.13 12.23
N PRO A 113 13.54 9.07 12.98
CA PRO A 113 12.74 8.49 14.04
C PRO A 113 12.61 9.46 15.21
N LYS A 114 11.57 10.26 15.19
CA LYS A 114 11.24 11.19 16.27
C LYS A 114 9.85 10.89 16.80
N VAL A 115 9.71 11.03 18.10
CA VAL A 115 8.39 11.14 18.70
C VAL A 115 7.80 12.48 18.25
N VAL A 116 6.83 12.41 17.35
CA VAL A 116 6.01 13.59 17.02
C VAL A 116 5.08 13.80 18.20
N ARG A 117 5.35 14.83 19.00
CA ARG A 117 4.42 15.26 20.05
C ARG A 117 3.33 16.10 19.41
N GLY A 118 2.11 16.00 19.97
CA GLY A 118 0.92 16.67 19.47
C GLY A 118 0.89 18.20 19.52
N ASP A 119 2.01 18.83 19.79
CA ASP A 119 2.18 20.29 19.70
C ASP A 119 2.50 20.69 18.24
N VAL A 120 1.73 20.17 17.29
CA VAL A 120 1.77 20.68 15.93
C VAL A 120 1.09 22.04 15.95
N PRO A 121 1.80 23.13 15.56
CA PRO A 121 1.20 24.46 15.57
C PRO A 121 -0.12 24.46 14.79
N ASP A 122 -1.09 25.27 15.25
CA ASP A 122 -2.36 25.55 14.56
C ASP A 122 -2.11 26.01 13.11
N GLY A 123 -1.82 25.03 12.25
CA GLY A 123 -1.65 25.20 10.82
C GLY A 123 -2.84 24.61 10.08
N PRO A 124 -2.93 24.78 8.76
CA PRO A 124 -3.97 24.13 7.97
C PRO A 124 -3.90 22.59 8.04
N ASP A 125 -2.94 22.04 8.75
CA ASP A 125 -2.62 20.62 8.89
C ASP A 125 -2.84 20.18 10.34
N ASP A 126 -4.11 20.08 10.79
CA ASP A 126 -4.45 19.41 12.05
C ASP A 126 -4.05 17.93 11.97
N LEU A 127 -2.82 17.64 12.35
CA LEU A 127 -2.27 16.28 12.31
C LEU A 127 -2.37 15.59 13.67
N PRO A 128 -2.58 14.27 13.75
CA PRO A 128 -2.73 13.34 12.60
C PRO A 128 -4.12 13.40 11.96
N ALA A 129 -4.18 13.26 10.64
CA ALA A 129 -5.43 13.26 9.89
C ALA A 129 -5.42 12.26 8.73
N ILE A 130 -6.60 11.84 8.28
CA ILE A 130 -6.72 10.97 7.11
C ILE A 130 -6.47 11.82 5.86
N TRP A 131 -5.37 11.52 5.18
CA TRP A 131 -5.03 12.14 3.90
C TRP A 131 -5.73 11.44 2.73
N VAL A 132 -5.67 10.10 2.68
CA VAL A 132 -6.27 9.30 1.61
C VAL A 132 -7.11 8.19 2.21
N TYR A 133 -8.29 7.99 1.63
CA TYR A 133 -9.10 6.80 1.81
C TYR A 133 -9.23 6.09 0.46
N SER A 134 -9.01 4.78 0.43
CA SER A 134 -9.18 3.96 -0.78
C SER A 134 -9.88 2.64 -0.46
N ALA A 135 -10.82 2.25 -1.31
CA ALA A 135 -11.32 0.87 -1.34
C ALA A 135 -10.34 0.01 -2.14
N MET A 136 -9.82 -1.05 -1.53
CA MET A 136 -8.80 -1.91 -2.10
C MET A 136 -9.31 -3.33 -2.29
N THR A 137 -8.87 -3.96 -3.37
CA THR A 137 -9.07 -5.39 -3.58
C THR A 137 -7.78 -5.99 -4.12
N ASP A 138 -7.22 -6.92 -3.36
CA ASP A 138 -6.04 -7.70 -3.76
C ASP A 138 -6.43 -9.15 -3.99
N ARG A 139 -6.08 -9.69 -5.15
CA ARG A 139 -6.13 -11.12 -5.43
C ARG A 139 -4.76 -11.71 -5.16
N LEU A 140 -4.71 -12.68 -4.27
CA LEU A 140 -3.49 -13.31 -3.81
C LEU A 140 -3.40 -14.73 -4.35
N ARG A 141 -2.20 -15.15 -4.67
CA ARG A 141 -1.86 -16.55 -4.99
C ARG A 141 -0.86 -17.08 -3.99
N ARG A 142 -1.00 -18.35 -3.66
CA ARG A 142 -0.05 -19.05 -2.81
C ARG A 142 1.16 -19.45 -3.62
N THR A 143 2.35 -19.19 -3.07
CA THR A 143 3.64 -19.63 -3.58
C THR A 143 4.37 -20.44 -2.49
N GLU A 144 5.51 -21.04 -2.80
CA GLU A 144 6.37 -21.64 -1.79
C GLU A 144 6.80 -20.65 -0.70
N GLY A 145 6.97 -19.36 -1.07
CA GLY A 145 7.32 -18.28 -0.15
C GLY A 145 6.11 -17.57 0.50
N GLY A 146 4.90 -18.18 0.48
CA GLY A 146 3.69 -17.60 1.04
C GLY A 146 2.85 -16.83 0.02
N TRP A 147 2.01 -15.92 0.49
CA TRP A 147 1.13 -15.14 -0.38
C TRP A 147 1.90 -14.13 -1.23
N ARG A 148 1.42 -13.92 -2.48
CA ARG A 148 1.86 -12.84 -3.37
C ARG A 148 0.67 -12.20 -4.05
N ILE A 149 0.75 -10.91 -4.31
CA ILE A 149 -0.26 -10.18 -5.07
C ILE A 149 -0.17 -10.57 -6.54
N PHE A 150 -1.22 -11.18 -7.03
CA PHE A 150 -1.43 -11.49 -8.43
C PHE A 150 -2.07 -10.32 -9.17
N GLU A 151 -3.09 -9.72 -8.56
CA GLU A 151 -3.82 -8.60 -9.12
C GLU A 151 -4.24 -7.65 -8.01
N ARG A 152 -4.03 -6.35 -8.19
CA ARG A 152 -4.43 -5.30 -7.25
C ARG A 152 -5.36 -4.31 -7.93
N HIS A 153 -6.48 -4.02 -7.29
CA HIS A 153 -7.39 -2.97 -7.70
C HIS A 153 -7.46 -1.88 -6.64
N ILE A 154 -7.16 -0.66 -7.05
CA ILE A 154 -7.42 0.54 -6.26
C ILE A 154 -8.71 1.13 -6.79
N GLY A 155 -9.79 0.94 -6.03
CA GLY A 155 -11.13 1.37 -6.36
C GLY A 155 -11.39 2.83 -5.99
N THR A 156 -12.58 3.10 -5.46
CA THR A 156 -12.96 4.45 -5.03
C THR A 156 -11.92 5.02 -4.08
N THR A 157 -11.37 6.15 -4.46
CA THR A 157 -10.34 6.86 -3.70
C THR A 157 -10.77 8.29 -3.45
N THR A 158 -10.70 8.73 -2.22
CA THR A 158 -10.92 10.11 -1.81
C THR A 158 -9.65 10.65 -1.17
N MET A 159 -9.26 11.85 -1.57
CA MET A 159 -8.04 12.50 -1.09
C MET A 159 -8.35 13.87 -0.51
N ASN A 160 -7.77 14.17 0.65
CA ASN A 160 -7.79 15.52 1.20
C ASN A 160 -6.58 16.29 0.69
N ASP A 161 -6.79 17.11 -0.34
CA ASP A 161 -5.70 17.86 -0.98
C ASP A 161 -5.00 18.86 -0.04
N ARG A 162 -5.66 19.28 1.05
CA ARG A 162 -5.05 20.15 2.08
C ARG A 162 -3.91 19.46 2.83
N LEU A 163 -3.95 18.12 2.89
CA LEU A 163 -2.95 17.29 3.56
C LEU A 163 -1.92 16.72 2.59
N ARG A 164 -1.98 17.11 1.32
CA ARG A 164 -1.05 16.62 0.31
C ARG A 164 0.39 16.97 0.70
N PRO A 165 1.31 15.99 0.74
CA PRO A 165 2.72 16.29 0.98
C PRO A 165 3.23 17.26 -0.09
N ALA A 166 3.98 18.27 0.32
CA ALA A 166 4.70 19.11 -0.62
C ALA A 166 5.70 18.24 -1.40
N PRO A 167 6.01 18.58 -2.65
CA PRO A 167 7.12 17.94 -3.36
C PRO A 167 8.37 18.06 -2.49
N SER A 168 9.02 16.94 -2.19
CA SER A 168 10.21 16.93 -1.37
C SER A 168 11.29 17.80 -2.00
N ARG A 169 12.07 18.49 -1.17
CA ARG A 169 13.25 19.21 -1.64
C ARG A 169 14.22 18.23 -2.31
N PRO A 170 14.98 18.64 -3.33
CA PRO A 170 16.02 17.80 -3.89
C PRO A 170 16.89 17.21 -2.77
N GLY A 171 17.13 15.90 -2.82
CA GLY A 171 17.90 15.17 -1.82
C GLY A 171 17.13 14.75 -0.58
N PHE A 172 15.92 15.24 -0.32
CA PHE A 172 15.13 14.86 0.85
C PHE A 172 14.82 13.36 0.89
N MET A 173 14.56 12.75 -0.26
CA MET A 173 14.25 11.33 -0.39
C MET A 173 15.50 10.45 -0.52
N ASP A 174 16.71 11.02 -0.64
CA ASP A 174 17.94 10.25 -0.81
C ASP A 174 18.14 9.15 0.25
N PRO A 175 17.78 9.38 1.55
CA PRO A 175 17.88 8.34 2.56
C PRO A 175 16.91 7.17 2.35
N TYR A 176 15.82 7.38 1.59
CA TYR A 176 14.75 6.41 1.36
C TYR A 176 14.80 5.77 -0.03
N LEU A 177 15.56 6.39 -0.94
CA LEU A 177 15.76 5.83 -2.27
C LEU A 177 16.82 4.73 -2.19
N PRO A 178 16.64 3.60 -2.90
CA PRO A 178 17.69 2.62 -3.00
C PRO A 178 18.92 3.32 -3.56
N ARG A 179 20.07 3.18 -2.89
CA ARG A 179 21.34 3.64 -3.43
C ARG A 179 21.48 3.01 -4.79
N ALA A 180 21.55 3.84 -5.82
CA ALA A 180 21.81 3.36 -7.17
C ALA A 180 23.00 2.41 -7.07
N ALA A 181 22.79 1.14 -7.45
CA ALA A 181 23.89 0.22 -7.53
C ALA A 181 24.88 0.86 -8.50
N SER A 182 26.04 1.17 -8.00
CA SER A 182 27.15 1.59 -8.86
C SER A 182 27.45 0.41 -9.78
N TRP A 183 26.99 0.51 -11.00
CA TRP A 183 27.34 -0.41 -12.07
C TRP A 183 28.77 -0.17 -12.49
#